data_3a5744eb635845fc6b11f44561fbefdc
#
_entry.id   3a5744eb635845fc6b11f44561fbefdc
#
_cell.length_a   1.000
_cell.length_b   1.000
_cell.length_c   1.000
_cell.angle_alpha   90.00
_cell.angle_beta   90.00
_cell.angle_gamma   90.00
#
_symmetry.space_group_name_H-M   'P 1'
#
loop_
_entity.id
_entity.type
_entity.pdbx_description
1 polymer ?
#
loop_
_entity_poly.entity_id
_entity_poly.type
_entity_poly.pdbx_seq_one_letter_code
_entity_poly.pdbx_strand_id
1 'polypeptide(L)'
;MDNEKGTVIITSHHRNQTNHHYDTCPICYTRPGMPLVPPLNFAMIASGVYRSGHPNKQNFAFLRKLGLKTIMYFAMEDYPPEMQHFVEQEGIEVLHYKTEGNKEPFIEVNHEDISHALVKLLDKRSHPVLIHCLKGKHRIGCLVGCLRKIQRWSMTSIFDEYRKFAGTKVLADQEFIETFNHDQVPYDYEHRPGWL
;
A
#
# COMPACT_ATOMS: atom_id res chain seq x y z
N MET A 1 -0.46 30.78 7.30
CA MET A 1 -0.10 29.78 8.34
C MET A 1 -0.27 28.43 7.67
N ASP A 2 0.82 28.04 7.02
CA ASP A 2 0.82 26.87 6.14
C ASP A 2 0.90 25.61 6.98
N ASN A 3 -0.13 24.81 6.87
CA ASN A 3 -0.22 23.51 7.57
C ASN A 3 0.34 22.45 6.62
N GLU A 4 1.65 22.34 6.59
CA GLU A 4 2.32 21.23 5.90
C GLU A 4 1.97 19.91 6.61
N LYS A 5 0.93 19.26 6.13
CA LYS A 5 0.69 17.83 6.42
C LYS A 5 1.65 17.03 5.53
N GLY A 6 2.90 16.96 5.98
CA GLY A 6 3.98 16.33 5.21
C GLY A 6 3.85 14.81 5.16
N THR A 7 4.00 14.27 3.97
CA THR A 7 4.36 12.87 3.73
C THR A 7 5.68 12.57 4.42
N VAL A 8 5.70 11.68 5.41
CA VAL A 8 6.92 11.28 6.09
C VAL A 8 7.54 10.10 5.32
N ILE A 9 8.65 10.37 4.64
CA ILE A 9 9.47 9.34 4.00
C ILE A 9 10.48 8.86 5.04
N ILE A 10 10.37 7.62 5.48
CA ILE A 10 11.37 6.98 6.32
C ILE A 10 12.29 6.15 5.40
N THR A 11 13.40 6.73 4.97
CA THR A 11 14.45 6.02 4.24
C THR A 11 15.47 5.47 5.21
N SER A 12 15.56 4.16 5.36
CA SER A 12 16.68 3.52 6.04
C SER A 12 17.85 3.34 5.07
N HIS A 13 18.76 4.31 5.01
CA HIS A 13 20.05 4.17 4.35
C HIS A 13 21.10 3.86 5.40
N HIS A 14 21.40 2.57 5.62
CA HIS A 14 22.74 2.14 6.09
C HIS A 14 23.00 0.70 5.65
N ARG A 15 23.70 0.58 4.52
CA ARG A 15 24.47 -0.64 4.23
C ARG A 15 25.79 -0.54 4.97
N ASN A 16 25.88 -1.10 6.15
CA ASN A 16 27.16 -1.45 6.75
C ASN A 16 27.33 -2.98 6.65
N GLN A 17 28.32 -3.37 5.83
CA GLN A 17 28.88 -4.72 5.87
C GLN A 17 29.67 -4.89 7.16
N THR A 18 29.18 -5.69 8.08
CA THR A 18 30.03 -6.34 9.09
C THR A 18 29.39 -7.67 9.51
N ASN A 19 30.15 -8.71 9.27
CA ASN A 19 30.22 -10.04 9.90
C ASN A 19 29.00 -10.61 10.65
N HIS A 20 28.59 -11.77 10.10
CA HIS A 20 27.75 -12.80 10.66
C HIS A 20 27.93 -13.05 12.16
N HIS A 21 26.93 -12.64 12.94
CA HIS A 21 26.47 -13.39 14.09
C HIS A 21 24.97 -13.54 13.90
N TYR A 22 24.53 -14.77 13.67
CA TYR A 22 23.11 -15.13 13.62
C TYR A 22 22.55 -15.05 15.04
N ASP A 23 22.20 -13.85 15.47
CA ASP A 23 21.35 -13.67 16.65
C ASP A 23 19.95 -14.08 16.25
N THR A 24 19.59 -15.26 16.69
CA THR A 24 18.34 -15.96 16.49
C THR A 24 17.19 -15.14 17.06
N CYS A 25 16.48 -14.39 16.21
CA CYS A 25 15.16 -13.91 16.56
C CYS A 25 14.23 -15.13 16.69
N PRO A 26 13.71 -15.47 17.89
CA PRO A 26 12.91 -16.69 18.10
C PRO A 26 11.60 -16.73 17.33
N ILE A 27 11.22 -15.62 16.69
CA ILE A 27 9.93 -15.43 16.02
C ILE A 27 10.01 -15.63 14.49
N CYS A 28 11.22 -15.71 13.92
CA CYS A 28 11.43 -15.67 12.46
C CYS A 28 11.64 -17.02 11.79
N TYR A 29 11.69 -18.13 12.54
CA TYR A 29 11.82 -19.44 11.93
C TYR A 29 10.47 -19.97 11.44
N THR A 30 10.19 -19.85 10.14
CA THR A 30 9.22 -20.74 9.51
C THR A 30 9.83 -22.15 9.54
N ARG A 31 9.34 -23.01 10.43
CA ARG A 31 9.63 -24.44 10.36
C ARG A 31 9.21 -24.94 8.98
N PRO A 32 9.99 -25.81 8.32
CA PRO A 32 9.56 -26.44 7.09
C PRO A 32 8.14 -27.03 7.28
N GLY A 33 7.18 -26.62 6.46
CA GLY A 33 5.79 -27.04 6.56
C GLY A 33 4.82 -26.10 7.30
N MET A 34 5.26 -24.99 7.90
CA MET A 34 4.31 -24.00 8.41
C MET A 34 3.60 -23.26 7.26
N PRO A 35 2.26 -23.12 7.33
CA PRO A 35 1.52 -22.40 6.32
C PRO A 35 1.90 -20.92 6.32
N LEU A 36 2.07 -20.34 5.14
CA LEU A 36 2.25 -18.90 4.96
C LEU A 36 0.89 -18.20 5.10
N VAL A 37 0.77 -17.29 6.04
CA VAL A 37 -0.49 -16.59 6.33
C VAL A 37 -0.44 -15.20 5.68
N PRO A 38 -1.27 -14.93 4.64
CA PRO A 38 -1.37 -13.59 4.08
C PRO A 38 -2.07 -12.62 5.06
N PRO A 39 -1.84 -11.31 4.96
CA PRO A 39 -2.61 -10.33 5.70
C PRO A 39 -4.09 -10.33 5.30
N LEU A 40 -4.93 -9.76 6.16
CA LEU A 40 -6.36 -9.61 5.89
C LEU A 40 -6.60 -8.90 4.54
N ASN A 41 -7.58 -9.37 3.76
CA ASN A 41 -7.94 -8.80 2.46
C ASN A 41 -6.75 -8.68 1.48
N PHE A 42 -5.79 -9.60 1.59
CA PHE A 42 -4.67 -9.66 0.65
C PHE A 42 -5.16 -10.04 -0.76
N ALA A 43 -4.68 -9.29 -1.74
CA ALA A 43 -4.87 -9.62 -3.15
C ALA A 43 -3.75 -9.02 -4.01
N MET A 44 -3.48 -9.63 -5.14
CA MET A 44 -2.67 -9.05 -6.20
C MET A 44 -3.56 -8.17 -7.09
N ILE A 45 -3.18 -6.91 -7.28
CA ILE A 45 -3.89 -5.94 -8.11
C ILE A 45 -3.35 -6.00 -9.53
N ALA A 46 -2.05 -6.04 -9.66
CA ALA A 46 -1.30 -6.17 -10.90
C ALA A 46 0.02 -6.88 -10.59
N SER A 47 0.76 -7.30 -11.62
CA SER A 47 2.07 -7.93 -11.42
C SER A 47 2.99 -7.01 -10.59
N GLY A 48 3.44 -7.51 -9.44
CA GLY A 48 4.28 -6.77 -8.51
C GLY A 48 3.55 -5.73 -7.64
N VAL A 49 2.21 -5.64 -7.71
CA VAL A 49 1.40 -4.72 -6.89
C VAL A 49 0.38 -5.50 -6.07
N TYR A 50 0.47 -5.39 -4.76
CA TYR A 50 -0.37 -6.11 -3.81
C TYR A 50 -1.14 -5.14 -2.91
N ARG A 51 -2.31 -5.58 -2.43
CA ARG A 51 -3.12 -4.86 -1.45
C ARG A 51 -3.37 -5.71 -0.22
N SER A 52 -3.55 -5.07 0.96
CA SER A 52 -4.01 -5.77 2.17
C SER A 52 -4.55 -4.83 3.25
N GLY A 53 -5.06 -5.41 4.33
CA GLY A 53 -5.16 -4.77 5.62
C GLY A 53 -3.80 -4.71 6.31
N HIS A 54 -3.77 -4.12 7.51
CA HIS A 54 -2.54 -3.95 8.29
C HIS A 54 -1.93 -5.32 8.62
N PRO A 55 -0.66 -5.59 8.21
CA PRO A 55 0.01 -6.84 8.54
C PRO A 55 0.36 -6.94 10.03
N ASN A 56 0.47 -8.16 10.53
CA ASN A 56 0.94 -8.47 11.86
C ASN A 56 2.06 -9.53 11.81
N LYS A 57 2.63 -9.88 12.95
CA LYS A 57 3.75 -10.84 13.05
C LYS A 57 3.51 -12.18 12.32
N GLN A 58 2.28 -12.68 12.30
CA GLN A 58 1.96 -13.94 11.63
C GLN A 58 2.10 -13.86 10.10
N ASN A 59 2.04 -12.64 9.56
CA ASN A 59 2.14 -12.39 8.13
C ASN A 59 3.58 -12.18 7.63
N PHE A 60 4.54 -11.91 8.51
CA PHE A 60 5.90 -11.51 8.11
C PHE A 60 6.60 -12.56 7.25
N ALA A 61 6.43 -13.85 7.56
CA ALA A 61 6.98 -14.92 6.74
C ALA A 61 6.40 -14.93 5.31
N PHE A 62 5.12 -14.61 5.16
CA PHE A 62 4.47 -14.46 3.87
C PHE A 62 5.01 -13.22 3.13
N LEU A 63 5.12 -12.07 3.80
CA LEU A 63 5.61 -10.84 3.19
C LEU A 63 7.06 -10.97 2.69
N ARG A 64 7.93 -11.68 3.43
CA ARG A 64 9.29 -12.00 2.97
C ARG A 64 9.32 -12.72 1.63
N LYS A 65 8.37 -13.65 1.40
CA LYS A 65 8.26 -14.37 0.13
C LYS A 65 7.86 -13.49 -1.05
N LEU A 66 7.22 -12.34 -0.79
CA LEU A 66 6.89 -11.38 -1.85
C LEU A 66 8.10 -10.57 -2.29
N GLY A 67 9.16 -10.47 -1.48
CA GLY A 67 10.36 -9.71 -1.78
C GLY A 67 10.08 -8.22 -1.96
N LEU A 68 9.24 -7.65 -1.10
CA LEU A 68 8.78 -6.26 -1.21
C LEU A 68 9.95 -5.27 -1.20
N LYS A 69 9.91 -4.29 -2.09
CA LYS A 69 10.80 -3.13 -2.07
C LYS A 69 10.15 -1.94 -1.36
N THR A 70 8.86 -1.77 -1.56
CA THR A 70 8.12 -0.61 -1.05
C THR A 70 6.84 -1.05 -0.37
N ILE A 71 6.50 -0.37 0.71
CA ILE A 71 5.18 -0.43 1.32
C ILE A 71 4.59 0.97 1.37
N MET A 72 3.33 1.11 0.93
CA MET A 72 2.55 2.33 1.05
C MET A 72 1.48 2.14 2.11
N TYR A 73 1.57 2.90 3.20
CA TYR A 73 0.68 2.79 4.35
C TYR A 73 -0.25 3.99 4.47
N PHE A 74 -1.54 3.75 4.45
CA PHE A 74 -2.60 4.77 4.52
C PHE A 74 -3.34 4.68 5.84
N ALA A 75 -2.88 5.43 6.84
CA ALA A 75 -3.53 5.55 8.15
C ALA A 75 -3.00 6.75 8.92
N MET A 76 -3.77 7.21 9.92
CA MET A 76 -3.32 8.25 10.83
C MET A 76 -2.30 7.72 11.85
N GLU A 77 -2.42 6.43 12.19
CA GLU A 77 -1.60 5.76 13.19
C GLU A 77 -0.22 5.42 12.63
N ASP A 78 0.81 5.58 13.44
CA ASP A 78 2.16 5.11 13.12
C ASP A 78 2.25 3.59 13.23
N TYR A 79 3.28 3.00 12.64
CA TYR A 79 3.52 1.57 12.75
C TYR A 79 3.82 1.15 14.20
N PRO A 80 3.25 0.04 14.66
CA PRO A 80 3.70 -0.57 15.90
C PRO A 80 5.17 -1.01 15.81
N PRO A 81 5.91 -1.07 16.95
CA PRO A 81 7.34 -1.35 16.96
C PRO A 81 7.75 -2.63 16.20
N GLU A 82 6.91 -3.66 16.26
CA GLU A 82 7.19 -4.91 15.54
C GLU A 82 7.13 -4.78 14.01
N MET A 83 6.22 -3.96 13.50
CA MET A 83 6.14 -3.72 12.06
C MET A 83 7.27 -2.80 11.59
N GLN A 84 7.61 -1.79 12.39
CA GLN A 84 8.74 -0.92 12.11
C GLN A 84 10.05 -1.73 12.05
N HIS A 85 10.28 -2.57 13.05
CA HIS A 85 11.46 -3.46 13.07
C HIS A 85 11.50 -4.40 11.86
N PHE A 86 10.34 -4.95 11.46
CA PHE A 86 10.25 -5.81 10.28
C PHE A 86 10.68 -5.09 9.00
N VAL A 87 10.13 -3.90 8.73
CA VAL A 87 10.46 -3.16 7.49
C VAL A 87 11.92 -2.70 7.47
N GLU A 88 12.47 -2.34 8.62
CA GLU A 88 13.89 -2.00 8.77
C GLU A 88 14.80 -3.21 8.50
N GLN A 89 14.49 -4.38 9.07
CA GLN A 89 15.25 -5.62 8.85
C GLN A 89 15.24 -6.07 7.38
N GLU A 90 14.10 -5.94 6.71
CA GLU A 90 13.96 -6.35 5.31
C GLU A 90 14.45 -5.27 4.33
N GLY A 91 14.83 -4.09 4.82
CA GLY A 91 15.26 -2.97 3.97
C GLY A 91 14.15 -2.42 3.07
N ILE A 92 12.91 -2.48 3.53
CA ILE A 92 11.73 -2.05 2.77
C ILE A 92 11.53 -0.54 2.94
N GLU A 93 11.39 0.19 1.82
CA GLU A 93 11.01 1.60 1.84
C GLU A 93 9.54 1.73 2.28
N VAL A 94 9.27 2.57 3.27
CA VAL A 94 7.89 2.85 3.72
C VAL A 94 7.48 4.27 3.35
N LEU A 95 6.39 4.38 2.59
CA LEU A 95 5.73 5.65 2.29
C LEU A 95 4.45 5.71 3.14
N HIS A 96 4.47 6.55 4.17
CA HIS A 96 3.35 6.69 5.10
C HIS A 96 2.51 7.92 4.73
N TYR A 97 1.26 7.67 4.32
CA TYR A 97 0.25 8.68 4.03
C TYR A 97 -0.68 8.81 5.23
N LYS A 98 -0.53 9.90 5.99
CA LYS A 98 -1.37 10.19 7.17
C LYS A 98 -2.71 10.74 6.70
N THR A 99 -3.60 9.85 6.29
CA THR A 99 -4.90 10.19 5.74
C THR A 99 -6.03 9.45 6.47
N GLU A 100 -7.12 10.14 6.71
CA GLU A 100 -8.37 9.54 7.13
C GLU A 100 -9.07 8.88 5.94
N GLY A 101 -10.11 8.10 6.20
CA GLY A 101 -11.00 7.61 5.14
C GLY A 101 -12.14 8.60 4.91
N ASN A 102 -12.85 8.44 3.79
CA ASN A 102 -14.06 9.22 3.53
C ASN A 102 -15.09 9.01 4.64
N LYS A 103 -15.56 10.11 5.19
CA LYS A 103 -16.61 10.16 6.22
C LYS A 103 -17.54 11.30 5.90
N GLU A 104 -18.78 10.98 5.55
CA GLU A 104 -19.80 12.01 5.37
C GLU A 104 -20.03 12.77 6.67
N PRO A 105 -20.29 14.10 6.60
CA PRO A 105 -20.39 14.91 5.37
C PRO A 105 -19.12 15.68 4.99
N PHE A 106 -17.99 15.57 5.71
CA PHE A 106 -16.92 16.59 5.61
C PHE A 106 -15.48 16.05 5.57
N ILE A 107 -15.25 14.74 5.66
CA ILE A 107 -13.89 14.18 5.66
C ILE A 107 -13.71 13.35 4.40
N GLU A 108 -12.78 13.78 3.56
CA GLU A 108 -12.43 13.10 2.31
C GLU A 108 -10.99 12.57 2.36
N VAL A 109 -10.73 11.49 1.62
CA VAL A 109 -9.37 11.06 1.32
C VAL A 109 -8.67 12.17 0.53
N ASN A 110 -7.43 12.48 0.89
CA ASN A 110 -6.69 13.54 0.20
C ASN A 110 -6.35 13.14 -1.24
N HIS A 111 -6.78 13.96 -2.21
CA HIS A 111 -6.50 13.75 -3.63
C HIS A 111 -5.01 13.79 -3.96
N GLU A 112 -4.23 14.63 -3.27
CA GLU A 112 -2.79 14.76 -3.49
C GLU A 112 -2.05 13.50 -3.03
N ASP A 113 -2.43 12.94 -1.89
CA ASP A 113 -1.87 11.67 -1.40
C ASP A 113 -2.13 10.52 -2.37
N ILE A 114 -3.35 10.45 -2.92
CA ILE A 114 -3.71 9.44 -3.92
C ILE A 114 -2.91 9.64 -5.21
N SER A 115 -2.80 10.88 -5.69
CA SER A 115 -2.01 11.19 -6.88
C SER A 115 -0.54 10.84 -6.70
N HIS A 116 0.06 11.21 -5.58
CA HIS A 116 1.46 10.88 -5.26
C HIS A 116 1.67 9.36 -5.17
N ALA A 117 0.76 8.65 -4.52
CA ALA A 117 0.82 7.19 -4.44
C ALA A 117 0.69 6.54 -5.82
N LEU A 118 -0.19 7.06 -6.68
CA LEU A 118 -0.34 6.56 -8.06
C LEU A 118 0.94 6.76 -8.87
N VAL A 119 1.58 7.92 -8.79
CA VAL A 119 2.89 8.17 -9.44
C VAL A 119 3.91 7.11 -9.04
N LYS A 120 3.97 6.76 -7.76
CA LYS A 120 4.87 5.71 -7.25
C LYS A 120 4.46 4.30 -7.69
N LEU A 121 3.15 4.00 -7.75
CA LEU A 121 2.65 2.71 -8.26
C LEU A 121 2.91 2.52 -9.76
N LEU A 122 2.92 3.61 -10.52
CA LEU A 122 3.17 3.61 -11.95
C LEU A 122 4.67 3.59 -12.31
N ASP A 123 5.54 3.52 -11.30
CA ASP A 123 6.98 3.36 -11.47
C ASP A 123 7.41 1.94 -11.07
N LYS A 124 7.78 1.12 -12.06
CA LYS A 124 8.23 -0.27 -11.84
C LYS A 124 9.46 -0.40 -10.92
N ARG A 125 10.21 0.68 -10.69
CA ARG A 125 11.36 0.70 -9.76
C ARG A 125 10.93 0.51 -8.32
N SER A 126 9.71 0.91 -7.96
CA SER A 126 9.12 0.71 -6.63
C SER A 126 8.61 -0.73 -6.38
N HIS A 127 8.55 -1.57 -7.42
CA HIS A 127 7.99 -2.93 -7.32
C HIS A 127 9.02 -3.96 -6.86
N PRO A 128 8.60 -5.03 -6.16
CA PRO A 128 7.24 -5.31 -5.71
C PRO A 128 6.77 -4.37 -4.59
N VAL A 129 5.52 -3.91 -4.65
CA VAL A 129 4.94 -2.95 -3.71
C VAL A 129 3.68 -3.51 -3.03
N LEU A 130 3.56 -3.29 -1.72
CA LEU A 130 2.34 -3.55 -0.95
C LEU A 130 1.68 -2.23 -0.59
N ILE A 131 0.42 -2.04 -0.97
CA ILE A 131 -0.41 -0.94 -0.49
C ILE A 131 -1.35 -1.42 0.59
N HIS A 132 -1.39 -0.78 1.74
CA HIS A 132 -2.28 -1.19 2.81
C HIS A 132 -2.78 -0.03 3.68
N CYS A 133 -3.91 -0.27 4.33
CA CYS A 133 -4.46 0.56 5.40
C CYS A 133 -4.82 -0.36 6.57
N LEU A 134 -5.63 0.09 7.53
CA LEU A 134 -5.97 -0.75 8.69
C LEU A 134 -6.71 -2.04 8.29
N LYS A 135 -7.72 -1.95 7.43
CA LYS A 135 -8.56 -3.09 7.02
C LYS A 135 -8.37 -3.52 5.56
N GLY A 136 -7.64 -2.76 4.74
CA GLY A 136 -7.48 -3.03 3.30
C GLY A 136 -8.76 -2.83 2.49
N LYS A 137 -9.70 -2.02 2.96
CA LYS A 137 -11.02 -1.81 2.36
C LYS A 137 -11.13 -0.46 1.68
N HIS A 138 -11.45 0.59 2.42
CA HIS A 138 -11.88 1.89 1.93
C HIS A 138 -10.75 2.70 1.30
N ARG A 139 -9.76 3.18 2.07
CA ARG A 139 -8.64 3.99 1.57
C ARG A 139 -7.91 3.31 0.42
N ILE A 140 -7.61 2.02 0.59
CA ILE A 140 -6.99 1.23 -0.49
C ILE A 140 -7.96 0.98 -1.64
N GLY A 141 -9.24 0.87 -1.35
CA GLY A 141 -10.27 0.78 -2.39
C GLY A 141 -10.32 2.00 -3.29
N CYS A 142 -10.24 3.21 -2.71
CA CYS A 142 -10.16 4.47 -3.46
C CYS A 142 -8.91 4.51 -4.35
N LEU A 143 -7.72 4.21 -3.78
CA LEU A 143 -6.47 4.18 -4.54
C LEU A 143 -6.54 3.19 -5.72
N VAL A 144 -7.02 1.97 -5.47
CA VAL A 144 -7.17 0.95 -6.52
C VAL A 144 -8.18 1.38 -7.58
N GLY A 145 -9.31 1.96 -7.16
CA GLY A 145 -10.31 2.48 -8.10
C GLY A 145 -9.74 3.57 -9.02
N CYS A 146 -8.96 4.51 -8.46
CA CYS A 146 -8.26 5.53 -9.24
C CYS A 146 -7.21 4.93 -10.19
N LEU A 147 -6.46 3.90 -9.74
CA LEU A 147 -5.55 3.16 -10.61
C LEU A 147 -6.28 2.51 -11.79
N ARG A 148 -7.44 1.89 -11.56
CA ARG A 148 -8.27 1.29 -12.62
C ARG A 148 -8.78 2.33 -13.63
N LYS A 149 -9.06 3.57 -13.19
CA LYS A 149 -9.37 4.66 -14.11
C LYS A 149 -8.19 4.96 -15.05
N ILE A 150 -6.98 5.02 -14.54
CA ILE A 150 -5.77 5.18 -15.37
C ILE A 150 -5.64 4.01 -16.37
N GLN A 151 -5.96 2.79 -15.94
CA GLN A 151 -6.00 1.60 -16.81
C GLN A 151 -7.19 1.55 -17.75
N ARG A 152 -8.04 2.58 -17.78
CA ARG A 152 -9.20 2.70 -18.67
C ARG A 152 -10.27 1.61 -18.47
N TRP A 153 -10.42 1.10 -17.25
CA TRP A 153 -11.51 0.18 -16.93
C TRP A 153 -12.86 0.92 -16.95
N SER A 154 -13.95 0.19 -17.24
CA SER A 154 -15.30 0.74 -17.10
C SER A 154 -15.64 1.04 -15.64
N MET A 155 -16.41 2.09 -15.38
CA MET A 155 -16.81 2.43 -13.99
C MET A 155 -17.55 1.28 -13.30
N THR A 156 -18.37 0.53 -14.05
CA THR A 156 -19.05 -0.66 -13.52
C THR A 156 -18.05 -1.68 -12.99
N SER A 157 -17.02 -2.01 -13.77
CA SER A 157 -15.98 -2.98 -13.33
C SER A 157 -15.17 -2.48 -12.15
N ILE A 158 -14.87 -1.17 -12.10
CA ILE A 158 -14.18 -0.53 -10.98
C ILE A 158 -15.00 -0.66 -9.69
N PHE A 159 -16.29 -0.32 -9.75
CA PHE A 159 -17.18 -0.41 -8.60
C PHE A 159 -17.44 -1.85 -8.15
N ASP A 160 -17.48 -2.80 -9.07
CA ASP A 160 -17.61 -4.21 -8.74
C ASP A 160 -16.35 -4.75 -8.04
N GLU A 161 -15.15 -4.37 -8.51
CA GLU A 161 -13.90 -4.70 -7.81
C GLU A 161 -13.87 -4.05 -6.41
N TYR A 162 -14.26 -2.77 -6.31
CA TYR A 162 -14.31 -2.06 -5.03
C TYR A 162 -15.22 -2.76 -4.02
N ARG A 163 -16.46 -3.12 -4.41
CA ARG A 163 -17.46 -3.76 -3.54
C ARG A 163 -17.01 -5.11 -2.98
N LYS A 164 -16.17 -5.86 -3.70
CA LYS A 164 -15.64 -7.15 -3.20
C LYS A 164 -14.88 -7.02 -1.89
N PHE A 165 -14.31 -5.85 -1.61
CA PHE A 165 -13.53 -5.60 -0.40
C PHE A 165 -14.24 -4.69 0.61
N ALA A 166 -14.98 -3.70 0.14
CA ALA A 166 -15.50 -2.61 0.96
C ALA A 166 -16.71 -3.01 1.83
N GLY A 167 -17.56 -3.91 1.38
CA GLY A 167 -18.82 -4.23 2.02
C GLY A 167 -19.89 -3.18 1.72
N THR A 168 -20.67 -2.73 2.72
CA THR A 168 -21.89 -1.93 2.51
C THR A 168 -21.70 -0.41 2.49
N LYS A 169 -20.64 0.12 3.10
CA LYS A 169 -20.35 1.58 3.11
C LYS A 169 -19.53 1.95 1.89
N VAL A 170 -20.20 2.38 0.82
CA VAL A 170 -19.55 2.52 -0.48
C VAL A 170 -19.74 3.88 -1.14
N LEU A 171 -20.76 4.68 -0.77
CA LEU A 171 -21.18 5.84 -1.54
C LEU A 171 -20.08 6.91 -1.66
N ALA A 172 -19.56 7.41 -0.55
CA ALA A 172 -18.53 8.45 -0.55
C ALA A 172 -17.22 8.01 -1.24
N ASP A 173 -16.84 6.74 -1.08
CA ASP A 173 -15.63 6.21 -1.74
C ASP A 173 -15.86 6.05 -3.27
N GLN A 174 -17.06 5.69 -3.70
CA GLN A 174 -17.40 5.61 -5.13
C GLN A 174 -17.45 6.99 -5.76
N GLU A 175 -18.04 7.98 -5.08
CA GLU A 175 -18.05 9.37 -5.51
C GLU A 175 -16.61 9.92 -5.64
N PHE A 176 -15.75 9.64 -4.67
CA PHE A 176 -14.34 9.99 -4.74
C PHE A 176 -13.66 9.39 -5.98
N ILE A 177 -13.87 8.08 -6.23
CA ILE A 177 -13.30 7.41 -7.41
C ILE A 177 -13.84 8.04 -8.69
N GLU A 178 -15.14 8.32 -8.77
CA GLU A 178 -15.79 8.88 -9.96
C GLU A 178 -15.25 10.27 -10.28
N THR A 179 -15.13 11.14 -9.29
CA THR A 179 -14.69 12.52 -9.44
C THR A 179 -13.18 12.68 -9.59
N PHE A 180 -12.37 11.68 -9.19
CA PHE A 180 -10.92 11.76 -9.27
C PHE A 180 -10.42 12.01 -10.69
N ASN A 181 -9.65 13.08 -10.91
CA ASN A 181 -9.06 13.42 -12.20
C ASN A 181 -7.77 12.63 -12.45
N HIS A 182 -7.90 11.47 -13.09
CA HIS A 182 -6.79 10.57 -13.37
C HIS A 182 -5.88 11.06 -14.52
N ASP A 183 -6.32 11.96 -15.38
CA ASP A 183 -5.51 12.50 -16.49
C ASP A 183 -4.41 13.47 -15.98
N GLN A 184 -4.53 13.95 -14.75
CA GLN A 184 -3.53 14.82 -14.12
C GLN A 184 -2.44 14.05 -13.38
N VAL A 185 -2.49 12.72 -13.32
CA VAL A 185 -1.45 11.90 -12.67
C VAL A 185 -0.28 11.73 -13.63
N PRO A 186 0.88 12.39 -13.38
CA PRO A 186 2.05 12.22 -14.22
C PRO A 186 2.70 10.86 -13.95
N TYR A 187 3.27 10.24 -14.97
CA TYR A 187 4.10 9.05 -14.80
C TYR A 187 5.24 9.00 -15.82
N ASP A 188 6.32 8.34 -15.45
CA ASP A 188 7.50 8.17 -16.30
C ASP A 188 7.27 7.03 -17.31
N TYR A 189 7.23 7.37 -18.59
CA TYR A 189 7.01 6.40 -19.68
C TYR A 189 8.08 5.31 -19.75
N GLU A 190 9.34 5.62 -19.43
CA GLU A 190 10.45 4.66 -19.49
C GLU A 190 10.36 3.63 -18.37
N HIS A 191 9.83 4.04 -17.22
CA HIS A 191 9.76 3.20 -16.04
C HIS A 191 8.35 2.70 -15.74
N ARG A 192 7.40 2.93 -16.66
CA ARG A 192 6.04 2.40 -16.48
C ARG A 192 6.02 0.87 -16.41
N PRO A 193 5.12 0.29 -15.61
CA PRO A 193 4.94 -1.16 -15.58
C PRO A 193 4.26 -1.66 -16.85
N GLY A 194 4.59 -2.90 -17.25
CA GLY A 194 4.09 -3.49 -18.49
C GLY A 194 2.58 -3.80 -18.54
N TRP A 195 1.89 -3.61 -17.43
CA TRP A 195 0.43 -3.79 -17.33
C TRP A 195 -0.37 -2.47 -17.43
N LEU A 196 0.30 -1.36 -17.69
CA LEU A 196 -0.32 -0.04 -17.89
C LEU A 196 -0.64 0.19 -19.36
#